data_989d5fe07996ee1d25840b643abd79ad
#
_entry.id   989d5fe07996ee1d25840b643abd79ad
#
_cell.length_a   1.000
_cell.length_b   1.000
_cell.length_c   1.000
_cell.angle_alpha   90.00
_cell.angle_beta   90.00
_cell.angle_gamma   90.00
#
_symmetry.space_group_name_H-M   'P 1'
#
loop_
_entity.id
_entity.type
_entity.pdbx_description
1 polymer ?
#
loop_
_entity_poly.entity_id
_entity_poly.type
_entity_poly.pdbx_seq_one_letter_code
_entity_poly.pdbx_strand_id
1 'polypeptide(L)'
;ISMNDILFIGAQVSSGLQAAHSKGLVHRDIKPGNIMITPEGKVKVTDFGIVSLQNEESDITKTGSILGTASYISPEQAQGKPVSKESDLYSLGTVLYELITGRPPFEGDTPIATATKHITDKPEKLSTYRADIPKGIENAVLKLLHKYPKDRFKNAEDLRAVLLQQKTQLQAIQTQENLVDLTSPKIKYRFTLPALIISLSIVVGTIWTLTRIFDGLPVDGGTQIVVEVPDLTGSSQTEALNDLQSLGFKVGIENS
;
A
#
# COMPACT_ATOMS: atom_id res chain seq x y z
N ILE A 1 14.03 -8.68 -5.59
CA ILE A 1 14.87 -7.68 -4.89
C ILE A 1 14.20 -7.31 -3.56
N SER A 2 14.97 -7.17 -2.48
CA SER A 2 14.42 -6.81 -1.17
C SER A 2 14.01 -5.33 -1.11
N MET A 3 13.07 -4.99 -0.21
CA MET A 3 12.68 -3.59 -0.01
C MET A 3 13.87 -2.73 0.48
N ASN A 4 14.72 -3.30 1.33
CA ASN A 4 15.94 -2.63 1.81
C ASN A 4 16.89 -2.27 0.67
N ASP A 5 17.04 -3.17 -0.33
CA ASP A 5 17.89 -2.90 -1.51
C ASP A 5 17.28 -1.82 -2.40
N ILE A 6 15.95 -1.86 -2.61
CA ILE A 6 15.25 -0.85 -3.41
C ILE A 6 15.44 0.54 -2.79
N LEU A 7 15.25 0.66 -1.47
CA LEU A 7 15.44 1.93 -0.76
C LEU A 7 16.90 2.40 -0.80
N PHE A 8 17.85 1.47 -0.70
CA PHE A 8 19.26 1.77 -0.83
C PHE A 8 19.61 2.28 -2.22
N ILE A 9 19.15 1.61 -3.28
CA ILE A 9 19.34 2.04 -4.67
C ILE A 9 18.74 3.42 -4.88
N GLY A 10 17.48 3.63 -4.49
CA GLY A 10 16.80 4.92 -4.60
C GLY A 10 17.55 6.05 -3.90
N ALA A 11 18.05 5.81 -2.68
CA ALA A 11 18.81 6.81 -1.93
C ALA A 11 20.17 7.13 -2.58
N GLN A 12 20.85 6.16 -3.15
CA GLN A 12 22.12 6.35 -3.87
C GLN A 12 21.92 7.14 -5.18
N VAL A 13 20.87 6.77 -5.97
CA VAL A 13 20.50 7.52 -7.19
C VAL A 13 20.14 8.94 -6.83
N SER A 14 19.35 9.16 -5.76
CA SER A 14 19.01 10.50 -5.28
C SER A 14 20.25 11.31 -4.92
N SER A 15 21.26 10.71 -4.29
CA SER A 15 22.53 11.36 -3.99
C SER A 15 23.27 11.81 -5.26
N GLY A 16 23.32 10.93 -6.28
CA GLY A 16 23.94 11.25 -7.59
C GLY A 16 23.21 12.38 -8.31
N LEU A 17 21.85 12.32 -8.33
CA LEU A 17 21.02 13.39 -8.90
C LEU A 17 21.21 14.71 -8.16
N GLN A 18 21.27 14.71 -6.83
CA GLN A 18 21.51 15.93 -6.05
C GLN A 18 22.84 16.56 -6.41
N ALA A 19 23.90 15.78 -6.57
CA ALA A 19 25.24 16.26 -6.96
C ALA A 19 25.24 16.87 -8.37
N ALA A 20 24.48 16.33 -9.31
CA ALA A 20 24.31 16.89 -10.66
C ALA A 20 23.45 18.16 -10.64
N HIS A 21 22.30 18.11 -9.97
CA HIS A 21 21.36 19.23 -9.87
C HIS A 21 21.97 20.46 -9.20
N SER A 22 22.86 20.27 -8.20
CA SER A 22 23.59 21.37 -7.57
C SER A 22 24.53 22.12 -8.52
N LYS A 23 24.92 21.45 -9.63
CA LYS A 23 25.73 22.03 -10.72
C LYS A 23 24.88 22.52 -11.91
N GLY A 24 23.55 22.52 -11.75
CA GLY A 24 22.63 22.91 -12.83
C GLY A 24 22.45 21.85 -13.93
N LEU A 25 22.92 20.61 -13.71
CA LEU A 25 22.78 19.51 -14.67
C LEU A 25 21.53 18.72 -14.38
N VAL A 26 20.66 18.57 -15.38
CA VAL A 26 19.48 17.69 -15.36
C VAL A 26 19.79 16.49 -16.25
N HIS A 27 19.48 15.28 -15.74
CA HIS A 27 19.83 14.02 -16.43
C HIS A 27 18.95 13.76 -17.66
N ARG A 28 17.64 13.96 -17.53
CA ARG A 28 16.61 13.86 -18.59
C ARG A 28 16.28 12.44 -19.07
N ASP A 29 17.06 11.40 -18.70
CA ASP A 29 16.85 10.01 -19.14
C ASP A 29 17.16 9.02 -18.00
N ILE A 30 16.52 9.19 -16.84
CA ILE A 30 16.60 8.25 -15.72
C ILE A 30 15.75 7.02 -16.02
N LYS A 31 16.41 5.87 -16.11
CA LYS A 31 15.81 4.54 -16.38
C LYS A 31 16.72 3.45 -15.82
N PRO A 32 16.25 2.21 -15.67
CA PRO A 32 17.08 1.11 -15.15
C PRO A 32 18.39 0.91 -15.92
N GLY A 33 18.35 1.06 -17.25
CA GLY A 33 19.55 0.92 -18.09
C GLY A 33 20.67 1.95 -17.80
N ASN A 34 20.34 3.09 -17.20
CA ASN A 34 21.30 4.14 -16.85
C ASN A 34 21.65 4.13 -15.34
N ILE A 35 21.23 3.08 -14.60
CA ILE A 35 21.54 2.88 -13.20
C ILE A 35 22.39 1.60 -13.07
N MET A 36 23.65 1.77 -12.79
CA MET A 36 24.61 0.67 -12.65
C MET A 36 24.91 0.38 -11.19
N ILE A 37 25.05 -0.91 -10.87
CA ILE A 37 25.52 -1.36 -9.54
C ILE A 37 26.90 -1.99 -9.74
N THR A 38 27.90 -1.44 -9.05
CA THR A 38 29.27 -2.00 -9.11
C THR A 38 29.37 -3.28 -8.28
N PRO A 39 30.40 -4.12 -8.49
CA PRO A 39 30.64 -5.31 -7.66
C PRO A 39 30.74 -5.01 -6.16
N GLU A 40 31.20 -3.81 -5.80
CA GLU A 40 31.30 -3.34 -4.41
C GLU A 40 29.96 -2.82 -3.85
N GLY A 41 28.85 -2.95 -4.63
CA GLY A 41 27.51 -2.52 -4.22
C GLY A 41 27.27 -1.01 -4.31
N LYS A 42 28.15 -0.24 -4.99
CA LYS A 42 27.90 1.19 -5.21
C LYS A 42 26.99 1.39 -6.40
N VAL A 43 25.99 2.28 -6.24
CA VAL A 43 25.09 2.65 -7.33
C VAL A 43 25.63 3.90 -8.04
N LYS A 44 25.67 3.88 -9.36
CA LYS A 44 26.11 4.96 -10.21
C LYS A 44 25.03 5.28 -11.26
N VAL A 45 24.82 6.54 -11.52
CA VAL A 45 23.99 7.02 -12.65
C VAL A 45 24.95 7.34 -13.79
N THR A 46 24.69 6.77 -14.95
CA THR A 46 25.46 6.93 -16.18
C THR A 46 24.66 7.64 -17.25
N ASP A 47 25.31 8.06 -18.32
CA ASP A 47 24.67 8.60 -19.53
C ASP A 47 23.80 9.86 -19.24
N PHE A 48 24.38 10.80 -18.50
CA PHE A 48 23.78 12.15 -18.40
C PHE A 48 23.54 12.68 -19.81
N GLY A 49 22.27 12.96 -20.14
CA GLY A 49 21.76 13.26 -21.48
C GLY A 49 22.45 14.43 -22.20
N ILE A 50 23.74 14.26 -22.47
CA ILE A 50 24.59 15.23 -23.20
C ILE A 50 24.07 15.42 -24.65
N VAL A 51 23.32 14.43 -25.15
CA VAL A 51 22.76 14.43 -26.52
C VAL A 51 21.60 15.38 -26.68
N SER A 52 20.89 15.75 -25.60
CA SER A 52 19.72 16.65 -25.67
C SER A 52 20.07 18.13 -25.81
N LEU A 53 21.34 18.53 -25.68
CA LEU A 53 21.74 19.95 -25.87
C LEU A 53 21.93 20.33 -27.34
N GLN A 54 21.95 19.37 -28.27
CA GLN A 54 22.21 19.64 -29.69
C GLN A 54 20.99 19.57 -30.61
N ASN A 55 19.84 19.06 -30.13
CA ASN A 55 18.64 18.93 -30.97
C ASN A 55 17.39 19.32 -30.18
N GLU A 56 17.13 20.63 -30.05
CA GLU A 56 15.87 21.15 -29.52
C GLU A 56 14.67 20.94 -30.46
N GLU A 57 14.89 20.35 -31.66
CA GLU A 57 13.82 20.05 -32.63
C GLU A 57 13.70 18.53 -32.85
N SER A 58 12.60 17.96 -32.34
CA SER A 58 11.95 16.76 -32.88
C SER A 58 12.63 15.40 -32.77
N ASP A 59 12.89 14.85 -31.58
CA ASP A 59 13.30 13.43 -31.48
C ASP A 59 12.23 12.45 -30.97
N ILE A 60 10.96 12.85 -30.87
CA ILE A 60 9.85 11.93 -30.58
C ILE A 60 9.57 10.98 -31.76
N THR A 61 10.19 11.20 -32.94
CA THR A 61 9.89 10.47 -34.17
C THR A 61 10.96 9.51 -34.67
N LYS A 62 12.13 9.40 -34.02
CA LYS A 62 13.16 8.43 -34.46
C LYS A 62 12.94 7.05 -33.83
N THR A 63 12.46 6.21 -34.68
CA THR A 63 12.08 4.80 -34.55
C THR A 63 13.20 3.92 -33.98
N GLY A 64 12.86 3.12 -32.95
CA GLY A 64 13.64 1.97 -32.50
C GLY A 64 14.19 2.02 -31.06
N SER A 65 14.69 3.18 -30.62
CA SER A 65 15.18 3.40 -29.23
C SER A 65 14.09 3.86 -28.26
N ILE A 66 12.94 4.24 -28.78
CA ILE A 66 11.85 4.94 -28.08
C ILE A 66 10.97 3.97 -27.26
N LEU A 67 10.91 2.68 -27.63
CA LEU A 67 9.98 1.74 -27.03
C LEU A 67 10.24 1.52 -25.53
N GLY A 68 11.50 1.46 -25.11
CA GLY A 68 11.86 1.28 -23.70
C GLY A 68 11.93 2.57 -22.88
N THR A 69 12.13 3.72 -23.52
CA THR A 69 12.31 5.02 -22.84
C THR A 69 10.96 5.66 -22.47
N ALA A 70 9.89 5.37 -23.21
CA ALA A 70 8.56 5.93 -22.95
C ALA A 70 8.01 5.58 -21.58
N SER A 71 8.43 4.44 -20.99
CA SER A 71 7.97 3.98 -19.67
C SER A 71 8.48 4.85 -18.50
N TYR A 72 9.49 5.70 -18.72
CA TYR A 72 10.12 6.50 -17.66
C TYR A 72 10.05 8.00 -17.93
N ILE A 73 9.35 8.41 -19.00
CA ILE A 73 9.24 9.81 -19.41
C ILE A 73 8.41 10.61 -18.40
N SER A 74 8.85 11.85 -18.08
CA SER A 74 8.03 12.72 -17.27
C SER A 74 6.87 13.35 -18.06
N PRO A 75 5.75 13.76 -17.41
CA PRO A 75 4.62 14.40 -18.08
C PRO A 75 5.02 15.65 -18.87
N GLU A 76 5.94 16.46 -18.34
CA GLU A 76 6.46 17.65 -19.00
C GLU A 76 7.31 17.31 -20.21
N GLN A 77 8.14 16.26 -20.15
CA GLN A 77 8.89 15.79 -21.34
C GLN A 77 7.94 15.28 -22.42
N ALA A 78 6.94 14.46 -22.05
CA ALA A 78 5.95 13.95 -22.98
C ALA A 78 5.13 15.05 -23.65
N GLN A 79 5.02 16.23 -23.03
CA GLN A 79 4.34 17.42 -23.55
C GLN A 79 5.27 18.40 -24.27
N GLY A 80 6.57 18.10 -24.40
CA GLY A 80 7.56 19.06 -24.95
C GLY A 80 7.73 20.33 -24.13
N LYS A 81 7.40 20.29 -22.84
CA LYS A 81 7.57 21.42 -21.91
C LYS A 81 8.99 21.44 -21.34
N PRO A 82 9.44 22.61 -20.78
CA PRO A 82 10.75 22.67 -20.16
C PRO A 82 10.97 21.61 -19.10
N VAL A 83 12.11 20.93 -19.18
CA VAL A 83 12.54 19.85 -18.28
C VAL A 83 13.36 20.45 -17.15
N SER A 84 13.13 19.97 -15.94
CA SER A 84 13.78 20.43 -14.71
C SER A 84 14.26 19.25 -13.86
N LYS A 85 14.91 19.55 -12.75
CA LYS A 85 15.34 18.52 -11.77
C LYS A 85 14.17 17.67 -11.25
N GLU A 86 12.97 18.21 -11.20
CA GLU A 86 11.75 17.49 -10.82
C GLU A 86 11.33 16.45 -11.87
N SER A 87 11.77 16.59 -13.13
CA SER A 87 11.57 15.58 -14.17
C SER A 87 12.39 14.32 -13.88
N ASP A 88 13.66 14.48 -13.45
CA ASP A 88 14.51 13.33 -13.04
C ASP A 88 13.90 12.63 -11.81
N LEU A 89 13.33 13.39 -10.88
CA LEU A 89 12.65 12.81 -9.71
C LEU A 89 11.40 12.01 -10.10
N TYR A 90 10.64 12.46 -11.09
CA TYR A 90 9.53 11.70 -11.63
C TYR A 90 10.01 10.39 -12.25
N SER A 91 11.02 10.43 -13.11
CA SER A 91 11.59 9.25 -13.75
C SER A 91 12.17 8.27 -12.72
N LEU A 92 12.82 8.76 -11.65
CA LEU A 92 13.21 7.92 -10.52
C LEU A 92 11.99 7.30 -9.81
N GLY A 93 10.88 8.03 -9.71
CA GLY A 93 9.62 7.53 -9.20
C GLY A 93 9.08 6.34 -10.01
N THR A 94 9.18 6.40 -11.35
CA THR A 94 8.79 5.27 -12.22
C THR A 94 9.69 4.06 -12.05
N VAL A 95 11.00 4.27 -11.91
CA VAL A 95 11.97 3.19 -11.62
C VAL A 95 11.68 2.54 -10.27
N LEU A 96 11.46 3.32 -9.22
CA LEU A 96 11.13 2.78 -7.89
C LEU A 96 9.80 2.04 -7.89
N TYR A 97 8.80 2.56 -8.58
CA TYR A 97 7.52 1.88 -8.74
C TYR A 97 7.72 0.50 -9.37
N GLU A 98 8.46 0.42 -10.49
CA GLU A 98 8.74 -0.83 -11.18
C GLU A 98 9.56 -1.80 -10.33
N LEU A 99 10.59 -1.35 -9.64
CA LEU A 99 11.39 -2.20 -8.74
C LEU A 99 10.55 -2.81 -7.60
N ILE A 100 9.52 -2.10 -7.15
CA ILE A 100 8.63 -2.56 -6.06
C ILE A 100 7.56 -3.52 -6.58
N THR A 101 6.93 -3.20 -7.73
CA THR A 101 5.74 -3.90 -8.24
C THR A 101 6.05 -4.93 -9.32
N GLY A 102 7.25 -4.87 -9.93
CA GLY A 102 7.64 -5.70 -11.08
C GLY A 102 7.08 -5.22 -12.43
N ARG A 103 6.44 -4.04 -12.48
CA ARG A 103 5.87 -3.44 -13.69
C ARG A 103 5.94 -1.92 -13.63
N PRO A 104 6.04 -1.23 -14.78
CA PRO A 104 6.00 0.24 -14.82
C PRO A 104 4.61 0.76 -14.36
N PRO A 105 4.52 2.02 -13.87
CA PRO A 105 3.25 2.60 -13.45
C PRO A 105 2.25 2.82 -14.59
N PHE A 106 2.75 2.95 -15.81
CA PHE A 106 1.95 3.17 -17.01
C PHE A 106 2.53 2.37 -18.17
N GLU A 107 1.66 1.68 -18.88
CA GLU A 107 1.98 0.87 -20.06
C GLU A 107 0.85 0.98 -21.09
N GLY A 108 1.17 1.23 -22.32
CA GLY A 108 0.24 1.30 -23.44
C GLY A 108 0.76 0.48 -24.62
N ASP A 109 -0.12 0.19 -25.58
CA ASP A 109 0.20 -0.61 -26.77
C ASP A 109 1.25 0.03 -27.69
N THR A 110 1.48 1.33 -27.53
CA THR A 110 2.48 2.09 -28.27
C THR A 110 3.23 3.04 -27.36
N PRO A 111 4.46 3.50 -27.73
CA PRO A 111 5.18 4.50 -26.97
C PRO A 111 4.38 5.79 -26.75
N ILE A 112 3.60 6.22 -27.77
CA ILE A 112 2.73 7.39 -27.66
C ILE A 112 1.61 7.15 -26.65
N ALA A 113 0.99 5.98 -26.67
CA ALA A 113 -0.05 5.63 -25.69
C ALA A 113 0.52 5.60 -24.27
N THR A 114 1.72 5.06 -24.07
CA THR A 114 2.42 5.07 -22.78
C THR A 114 2.71 6.50 -22.32
N ALA A 115 3.28 7.34 -23.21
CA ALA A 115 3.55 8.76 -22.90
C ALA A 115 2.26 9.52 -22.56
N THR A 116 1.16 9.25 -23.26
CA THR A 116 -0.15 9.85 -22.95
C THR A 116 -0.61 9.48 -21.55
N LYS A 117 -0.47 8.22 -21.12
CA LYS A 117 -0.81 7.80 -19.74
C LYS A 117 0.04 8.49 -18.68
N HIS A 118 1.31 8.76 -18.98
CA HIS A 118 2.15 9.59 -18.09
C HIS A 118 1.59 11.00 -17.89
N ILE A 119 0.88 11.53 -18.89
CA ILE A 119 0.25 12.87 -18.80
C ILE A 119 -1.08 12.80 -18.04
N THR A 120 -1.92 11.82 -18.37
CA THR A 120 -3.36 11.82 -18.00
C THR A 120 -3.71 10.93 -16.82
N ASP A 121 -3.11 9.74 -16.73
CA ASP A 121 -3.58 8.69 -15.85
C ASP A 121 -2.97 8.81 -14.45
N LYS A 122 -3.69 8.36 -13.44
CA LYS A 122 -3.16 8.20 -12.09
C LYS A 122 -2.50 6.83 -11.96
N PRO A 123 -1.32 6.73 -11.30
CA PRO A 123 -0.72 5.44 -11.04
C PRO A 123 -1.61 4.65 -10.05
N GLU A 124 -1.67 3.34 -10.24
CA GLU A 124 -2.28 2.46 -9.24
C GLU A 124 -1.45 2.48 -7.95
N LYS A 125 -2.12 2.16 -6.84
CA LYS A 125 -1.41 2.04 -5.56
C LYS A 125 -0.46 0.86 -5.61
N LEU A 126 0.75 1.03 -5.07
CA LEU A 126 1.73 -0.05 -5.02
C LEU A 126 1.26 -1.21 -4.15
N SER A 127 0.46 -0.92 -3.12
CA SER A 127 -0.17 -1.90 -2.23
C SER A 127 -1.13 -2.86 -2.95
N THR A 128 -1.61 -2.51 -4.15
CA THR A 128 -2.40 -3.40 -5.02
C THR A 128 -1.56 -4.60 -5.49
N TYR A 129 -0.27 -4.39 -5.73
CA TYR A 129 0.65 -5.42 -6.24
C TYR A 129 1.52 -6.05 -5.15
N ARG A 130 1.78 -5.29 -4.09
CA ARG A 130 2.62 -5.70 -2.98
C ARG A 130 2.01 -5.26 -1.66
N ALA A 131 1.23 -6.16 -1.04
CA ALA A 131 0.42 -5.86 0.15
C ALA A 131 1.26 -5.48 1.40
N ASP A 132 2.52 -5.94 1.48
CA ASP A 132 3.45 -5.71 2.60
C ASP A 132 4.21 -4.38 2.50
N ILE A 133 3.89 -3.52 1.52
CA ILE A 133 4.59 -2.23 1.37
C ILE A 133 4.24 -1.26 2.51
N PRO A 134 5.22 -0.68 3.20
CA PRO A 134 4.98 0.37 4.18
C PRO A 134 4.37 1.62 3.53
N LYS A 135 3.36 2.19 4.18
CA LYS A 135 2.67 3.40 3.68
C LYS A 135 3.59 4.57 3.39
N GLY A 136 4.66 4.74 4.17
CA GLY A 136 5.64 5.81 3.96
C GLY A 136 6.37 5.67 2.62
N ILE A 137 6.69 4.44 2.20
CA ILE A 137 7.33 4.14 0.92
C ILE A 137 6.33 4.37 -0.23
N GLU A 138 5.12 3.82 -0.11
CA GLU A 138 4.06 4.02 -1.10
C GLU A 138 3.80 5.51 -1.33
N ASN A 139 3.62 6.29 -0.26
CA ASN A 139 3.39 7.72 -0.35
C ASN A 139 4.56 8.47 -0.99
N ALA A 140 5.81 8.08 -0.70
CA ALA A 140 6.98 8.71 -1.30
C ALA A 140 7.03 8.46 -2.82
N VAL A 141 6.79 7.23 -3.26
CA VAL A 141 6.78 6.89 -4.69
C VAL A 141 5.62 7.55 -5.40
N LEU A 142 4.41 7.52 -4.84
CA LEU A 142 3.25 8.19 -5.44
C LEU A 142 3.44 9.71 -5.50
N LYS A 143 4.12 10.31 -4.51
CA LYS A 143 4.47 11.73 -4.55
C LYS A 143 5.42 12.08 -5.69
N LEU A 144 6.39 11.23 -6.01
CA LEU A 144 7.26 11.40 -7.18
C LEU A 144 6.47 11.39 -8.49
N LEU A 145 5.41 10.56 -8.58
CA LEU A 145 4.58 10.38 -9.76
C LEU A 145 3.49 11.45 -9.95
N HIS A 146 3.47 12.51 -9.13
CA HIS A 146 2.58 13.66 -9.36
C HIS A 146 2.81 14.28 -10.74
N LYS A 147 1.70 14.65 -11.40
CA LYS A 147 1.74 15.19 -12.77
C LYS A 147 2.41 16.57 -12.83
N TYR A 148 2.16 17.41 -11.84
CA TYR A 148 2.77 18.73 -11.75
C TYR A 148 4.09 18.66 -10.98
N PRO A 149 5.20 19.20 -11.54
CA PRO A 149 6.52 19.19 -10.88
C PRO A 149 6.51 19.79 -9.47
N LYS A 150 5.74 20.84 -9.24
CA LYS A 150 5.61 21.54 -7.94
C LYS A 150 5.05 20.66 -6.81
N ASP A 151 4.32 19.58 -7.15
CA ASP A 151 3.69 18.67 -6.17
C ASP A 151 4.61 17.51 -5.79
N ARG A 152 5.78 17.40 -6.44
CA ARG A 152 6.83 16.41 -6.17
C ARG A 152 7.73 16.85 -5.01
N PHE A 153 8.84 16.16 -4.81
CA PHE A 153 9.90 16.62 -3.90
C PHE A 153 10.62 17.84 -4.51
N LYS A 154 11.04 18.78 -3.68
CA LYS A 154 11.71 20.00 -4.12
C LYS A 154 13.13 19.75 -4.66
N ASN A 155 13.77 18.72 -4.15
CA ASN A 155 15.13 18.32 -4.52
C ASN A 155 15.34 16.82 -4.23
N ALA A 156 16.42 16.28 -4.74
CA ALA A 156 16.75 14.86 -4.57
C ALA A 156 17.21 14.52 -3.14
N GLU A 157 17.73 15.50 -2.39
CA GLU A 157 18.14 15.27 -0.99
C GLU A 157 16.93 15.07 -0.07
N ASP A 158 15.85 15.82 -0.26
CA ASP A 158 14.59 15.60 0.49
C ASP A 158 14.05 14.18 0.27
N LEU A 159 14.09 13.71 -0.97
CA LEU A 159 13.71 12.32 -1.30
C LEU A 159 14.65 11.31 -0.62
N ARG A 160 15.96 11.52 -0.73
CA ARG A 160 16.98 10.66 -0.13
C ARG A 160 16.78 10.51 1.38
N ALA A 161 16.53 11.63 2.08
CA ALA A 161 16.26 11.61 3.52
C ALA A 161 15.05 10.74 3.87
N VAL A 162 13.96 10.87 3.11
CA VAL A 162 12.76 10.03 3.30
C VAL A 162 13.06 8.55 3.07
N LEU A 163 13.77 8.20 1.99
CA LEU A 163 14.11 6.81 1.68
C LEU A 163 14.99 6.17 2.76
N LEU A 164 15.98 6.92 3.27
CA LEU A 164 16.86 6.44 4.35
C LEU A 164 16.09 6.28 5.66
N GLN A 165 15.20 7.20 6.00
CA GLN A 165 14.33 7.08 7.17
C GLN A 165 13.46 5.81 7.09
N GLN A 166 12.82 5.55 5.95
CA GLN A 166 12.02 4.36 5.73
C GLN A 166 12.85 3.07 5.83
N LYS A 167 14.07 3.08 5.28
CA LYS A 167 15.01 1.95 5.41
C LYS A 167 15.35 1.65 6.87
N THR A 168 15.67 2.68 7.65
CA THR A 168 15.99 2.52 9.09
C THR A 168 14.78 1.97 9.87
N GLN A 169 13.57 2.44 9.59
CA GLN A 169 12.35 1.94 10.20
C GLN A 169 12.10 0.46 9.89
N LEU A 170 12.27 0.04 8.62
CA LEU A 170 12.15 -1.36 8.21
C LEU A 170 13.17 -2.25 8.94
N GLN A 171 14.41 -1.83 9.02
CA GLN A 171 15.46 -2.58 9.71
C GLN A 171 15.15 -2.72 11.22
N ALA A 172 14.65 -1.67 11.86
CA ALA A 172 14.24 -1.72 13.27
C ALA A 172 13.11 -2.73 13.52
N ILE A 173 12.08 -2.77 12.65
CA ILE A 173 10.98 -3.73 12.72
C ILE A 173 11.51 -5.16 12.57
N GLN A 174 12.33 -5.44 11.55
CA GLN A 174 12.91 -6.76 11.30
C GLN A 174 13.79 -7.24 12.46
N THR A 175 14.56 -6.33 13.08
CA THR A 175 15.36 -6.66 14.25
C THR A 175 14.48 -7.03 15.44
N GLN A 176 13.39 -6.31 15.65
CA GLN A 176 12.44 -6.56 16.74
C GLN A 176 11.69 -7.89 16.56
N GLU A 177 11.27 -8.23 15.34
CA GLU A 177 10.65 -9.52 15.01
C GLU A 177 11.61 -10.69 15.27
N ASN A 178 12.87 -10.55 14.86
CA ASN A 178 13.91 -11.57 15.11
C ASN A 178 14.17 -11.77 16.62
N LEU A 179 14.16 -10.70 17.42
CA LEU A 179 14.32 -10.78 18.88
C LEU A 179 13.12 -11.46 19.54
N VAL A 180 11.91 -11.18 19.09
CA VAL A 180 10.68 -11.82 19.60
C VAL A 180 10.69 -13.32 19.30
N ASP A 181 11.13 -13.73 18.11
CA ASP A 181 11.22 -15.17 17.74
C ASP A 181 12.28 -15.92 18.58
N LEU A 182 13.38 -15.25 18.95
CA LEU A 182 14.41 -15.81 19.82
C LEU A 182 13.99 -15.88 21.29
N THR A 183 13.15 -14.97 21.75
CA THR A 183 12.71 -14.88 23.15
C THR A 183 11.39 -15.60 23.40
N SER A 184 10.61 -15.88 22.35
CA SER A 184 9.40 -16.67 22.48
C SER A 184 9.78 -18.11 22.79
N PRO A 185 9.45 -18.67 23.99
CA PRO A 185 9.64 -20.08 24.22
C PRO A 185 8.79 -20.81 23.18
N LYS A 186 9.43 -21.58 22.28
CA LYS A 186 8.73 -22.55 21.43
C LYS A 186 8.12 -23.61 22.37
N ILE A 187 7.02 -23.28 23.02
CA ILE A 187 6.23 -24.22 23.78
C ILE A 187 5.68 -25.19 22.75
N LYS A 188 6.46 -26.22 22.45
CA LYS A 188 5.95 -27.40 21.76
C LYS A 188 4.94 -28.02 22.71
N TYR A 189 3.68 -27.62 22.60
CA TYR A 189 2.59 -28.38 23.14
C TYR A 189 2.59 -29.75 22.44
N ARG A 190 3.44 -30.68 22.91
CA ARG A 190 3.23 -32.09 22.67
C ARG A 190 1.99 -32.45 23.49
N PHE A 191 0.82 -32.11 23.01
CA PHE A 191 -0.38 -32.75 23.45
C PHE A 191 -0.23 -34.22 23.09
N THR A 192 0.22 -35.02 24.07
CA THR A 192 0.15 -36.46 23.92
C THR A 192 -1.33 -36.82 23.85
N LEU A 193 -1.68 -37.72 22.93
CA LEU A 193 -3.07 -38.23 22.78
C LEU A 193 -3.79 -38.46 24.13
N PRO A 194 -3.12 -38.99 25.18
CA PRO A 194 -3.75 -39.17 26.50
C PRO A 194 -4.19 -37.89 27.19
N ALA A 195 -3.45 -36.74 27.00
CA ALA A 195 -3.84 -35.47 27.61
C ALA A 195 -5.10 -34.87 26.95
N LEU A 196 -5.27 -35.08 25.65
CA LEU A 196 -6.49 -34.69 24.92
C LEU A 196 -7.70 -35.54 25.35
N ILE A 197 -7.51 -36.87 25.54
CA ILE A 197 -8.56 -37.77 25.99
C ILE A 197 -8.98 -37.43 27.43
N ILE A 198 -8.04 -37.11 28.32
CA ILE A 198 -8.33 -36.73 29.69
C ILE A 198 -9.10 -35.39 29.74
N SER A 199 -8.72 -34.40 28.95
CA SER A 199 -9.43 -33.11 28.88
C SER A 199 -10.85 -33.29 28.32
N LEU A 200 -11.02 -34.10 27.29
CA LEU A 200 -12.33 -34.39 26.69
C LEU A 200 -13.24 -35.18 27.68
N SER A 201 -12.69 -36.12 28.43
CA SER A 201 -13.47 -36.89 29.42
C SER A 201 -13.92 -36.05 30.59
N ILE A 202 -13.11 -35.03 31.02
CA ILE A 202 -13.51 -34.07 32.05
C ILE A 202 -14.67 -33.19 31.55
N VAL A 203 -14.59 -32.71 30.31
CA VAL A 203 -15.65 -31.90 29.72
C VAL A 203 -16.95 -32.68 29.55
N VAL A 204 -16.86 -33.90 29.04
CA VAL A 204 -18.04 -34.78 28.90
C VAL A 204 -18.63 -35.16 30.29
N GLY A 205 -17.77 -35.43 31.28
CA GLY A 205 -18.21 -35.72 32.65
C GLY A 205 -18.91 -34.53 33.32
N THR A 206 -18.41 -33.32 33.12
CA THR A 206 -19.04 -32.11 33.65
C THR A 206 -20.38 -31.80 32.97
N ILE A 207 -20.48 -32.01 31.65
CA ILE A 207 -21.73 -31.85 30.91
C ILE A 207 -22.75 -32.91 31.42
N TRP A 208 -22.33 -34.15 31.59
CA TRP A 208 -23.20 -35.23 32.06
C TRP A 208 -23.69 -34.97 33.49
N THR A 209 -22.85 -34.49 34.39
CA THR A 209 -23.27 -34.13 35.77
C THR A 209 -24.19 -32.95 35.79
N LEU A 210 -23.94 -31.91 34.94
CA LEU A 210 -24.83 -30.75 34.78
C LEU A 210 -26.21 -31.16 34.26
N THR A 211 -26.30 -32.03 33.24
CA THR A 211 -27.59 -32.51 32.72
C THR A 211 -28.36 -33.29 33.77
N ARG A 212 -27.69 -34.13 34.58
CA ARG A 212 -28.36 -34.86 35.69
C ARG A 212 -28.87 -33.94 36.80
N ILE A 213 -28.20 -32.83 37.08
CA ILE A 213 -28.64 -31.84 38.05
C ILE A 213 -29.86 -31.09 37.50
N PHE A 214 -29.88 -30.76 36.21
CA PHE A 214 -30.97 -30.05 35.57
C PHE A 214 -32.20 -30.95 35.32
N ASP A 215 -32.02 -32.24 35.05
CA ASP A 215 -33.14 -33.21 34.91
C ASP A 215 -33.89 -33.45 36.21
N GLY A 216 -33.32 -33.07 37.37
CA GLY A 216 -33.95 -33.21 38.70
C GLY A 216 -34.67 -31.95 39.19
N LEU A 217 -34.58 -30.82 38.47
CA LEU A 217 -35.33 -29.61 38.79
C LEU A 217 -36.70 -29.63 38.11
N PRO A 218 -37.82 -29.41 38.84
CA PRO A 218 -39.13 -29.27 38.21
C PRO A 218 -39.06 -28.05 37.29
N VAL A 219 -39.16 -28.26 35.98
CA VAL A 219 -39.36 -27.20 35.01
C VAL A 219 -40.76 -26.69 35.24
N ASP A 220 -40.86 -25.62 36.02
CA ASP A 220 -42.09 -24.86 36.14
C ASP A 220 -42.45 -24.35 34.72
N GLY A 221 -43.62 -24.79 34.24
CA GLY A 221 -44.06 -24.53 32.87
C GLY A 221 -44.00 -23.03 32.60
N GLY A 222 -43.07 -22.63 31.69
CA GLY A 222 -42.93 -21.25 31.28
C GLY A 222 -44.25 -20.63 30.90
N THR A 223 -44.72 -19.71 31.71
CA THR A 223 -45.85 -18.86 31.39
C THR A 223 -45.52 -18.14 30.09
N GLN A 224 -46.08 -18.58 28.99
CA GLN A 224 -46.06 -17.81 27.77
C GLN A 224 -46.84 -16.52 28.07
N ILE A 225 -46.14 -15.40 28.21
CA ILE A 225 -46.73 -14.09 28.26
C ILE A 225 -47.20 -13.81 26.83
N VAL A 226 -48.47 -14.14 26.56
CA VAL A 226 -49.14 -13.73 25.34
C VAL A 226 -49.45 -12.25 25.52
N VAL A 227 -48.66 -11.40 24.94
CA VAL A 227 -48.94 -9.96 24.89
C VAL A 227 -49.89 -9.75 23.70
N GLU A 228 -51.12 -9.43 23.98
CA GLU A 228 -52.12 -9.10 22.98
C GLU A 228 -51.73 -7.73 22.37
N VAL A 229 -51.47 -7.69 21.06
CA VAL A 229 -51.12 -6.45 20.38
C VAL A 229 -52.40 -5.64 20.22
N PRO A 230 -52.47 -4.39 20.71
CA PRO A 230 -53.70 -3.59 20.61
C PRO A 230 -54.03 -3.27 19.13
N ASP A 231 -55.30 -3.16 18.82
CA ASP A 231 -55.75 -2.71 17.51
C ASP A 231 -55.43 -1.23 17.35
N LEU A 232 -54.47 -0.94 16.52
CA LEU A 232 -54.00 0.43 16.24
C LEU A 232 -54.67 1.07 15.03
N THR A 233 -55.68 0.44 14.46
CA THR A 233 -56.42 0.95 13.31
C THR A 233 -57.17 2.26 13.67
N GLY A 234 -56.69 3.36 13.07
CA GLY A 234 -57.27 4.70 13.27
C GLY A 234 -56.55 5.61 14.28
N SER A 235 -55.52 5.09 14.95
CA SER A 235 -54.65 5.88 15.84
C SER A 235 -53.67 6.72 15.06
N SER A 236 -53.30 7.90 15.56
CA SER A 236 -52.21 8.68 15.00
C SER A 236 -50.86 7.95 15.25
N GLN A 237 -49.88 8.20 14.39
CA GLN A 237 -48.54 7.56 14.50
C GLN A 237 -47.92 7.75 15.90
N THR A 238 -48.15 8.90 16.53
CA THR A 238 -47.62 9.22 17.86
C THR A 238 -48.31 8.44 18.98
N GLU A 239 -49.62 8.25 18.88
CA GLU A 239 -50.42 7.46 19.83
C GLU A 239 -50.06 5.97 19.71
N ALA A 240 -50.00 5.43 18.50
CA ALA A 240 -49.60 4.06 18.25
C ALA A 240 -48.18 3.73 18.79
N LEU A 241 -47.22 4.67 18.65
CA LEU A 241 -45.86 4.54 19.18
C LEU A 241 -45.87 4.51 20.72
N ASN A 242 -46.63 5.37 21.37
CA ASN A 242 -46.71 5.42 22.83
C ASN A 242 -47.35 4.14 23.39
N ASP A 243 -48.41 3.65 22.78
CA ASP A 243 -49.10 2.42 23.19
C ASP A 243 -48.19 1.19 23.08
N LEU A 244 -47.44 1.06 21.99
CA LEU A 244 -46.46 -0.05 21.82
C LEU A 244 -45.28 0.05 22.80
N GLN A 245 -44.78 1.26 23.10
CA GLN A 245 -43.74 1.45 24.08
C GLN A 245 -44.20 1.14 25.50
N SER A 246 -45.47 1.49 25.86
CA SER A 246 -46.02 1.20 27.19
C SER A 246 -46.12 -0.31 27.44
N LEU A 247 -46.24 -1.13 26.39
CA LEU A 247 -46.30 -2.58 26.43
C LEU A 247 -44.90 -3.22 26.33
N GLY A 248 -43.80 -2.42 26.33
CA GLY A 248 -42.41 -2.90 26.36
C GLY A 248 -41.84 -3.25 24.99
N PHE A 249 -42.52 -2.92 23.88
CA PHE A 249 -41.95 -3.12 22.53
C PHE A 249 -40.92 -2.04 22.18
N LYS A 250 -39.82 -2.45 21.55
CA LYS A 250 -38.84 -1.54 20.93
C LYS A 250 -39.28 -1.27 19.49
N VAL A 251 -39.71 -0.06 19.18
CA VAL A 251 -40.14 0.32 17.85
C VAL A 251 -38.97 0.93 17.08
N GLY A 252 -38.60 0.34 15.94
CA GLY A 252 -37.65 0.89 14.97
C GLY A 252 -38.41 1.78 13.98
N ILE A 253 -37.97 3.03 13.79
CA ILE A 253 -38.49 3.93 12.76
C ILE A 253 -37.62 3.75 11.51
N GLU A 254 -38.22 3.22 10.45
CA GLU A 254 -37.63 3.18 9.13
C GLU A 254 -38.01 4.46 8.40
N ASN A 255 -37.09 5.39 8.19
CA ASN A 255 -37.34 6.59 7.40
C ASN A 255 -37.31 6.21 5.92
N SER A 256 -38.44 6.31 5.27
CA SER A 256 -38.59 6.23 3.81
C SER A 256 -38.27 7.58 3.14
#